data_7e170bcc9c8bee59474e38cf6c16ab9f
#
_entry.id   7e170bcc9c8bee59474e38cf6c16ab9f
#
_cell.length_a   1.000
_cell.length_b   1.000
_cell.length_c   1.000
_cell.angle_alpha   90.00
_cell.angle_beta   90.00
_cell.angle_gamma   90.00
#
_symmetry.space_group_name_H-M   'P 1'
#
loop_
_entity.id
_entity.type
_entity.pdbx_description
1 polymer ?
#
loop_
_entity_poly.entity_id
_entity_poly.type
_entity_poly.pdbx_seq_one_letter_code
_entity_poly.pdbx_strand_id
1 'polypeptide(L)'
;MTKVRAKLMAGIISIGIPFSYAQDGSVIHQTASEAVQNLPTESGQSAFAAIHEIVEMLEADRKTDWSKVNVDALRQHLIDMNNMTLYARITYEPIVNGQHIHVSGKGEVRDSIQRMVMMHVAMAGDTTDWQMKAVRAPDGADVNVVAISPLGLKKMKALGLIGMMAEGVHHARHHVMLARGSM
;
A
#
# COMPACT_ATOMS: atom_id res chain seq x y z
N MET A 1 61.96 -60.73 -33.03
CA MET A 1 61.36 -59.81 -32.01
C MET A 1 60.00 -59.40 -32.52
N THR A 2 59.00 -60.19 -32.28
CA THR A 2 57.74 -60.12 -32.98
C THR A 2 56.61 -59.89 -31.94
N LYS A 3 55.89 -58.82 -32.09
CA LYS A 3 54.78 -58.44 -31.21
C LYS A 3 53.45 -58.99 -31.76
N VAL A 4 52.80 -59.80 -30.99
CA VAL A 4 51.45 -60.32 -31.29
C VAL A 4 50.41 -59.33 -30.72
N ARG A 5 49.45 -58.96 -31.56
CA ARG A 5 48.29 -58.16 -31.18
C ARG A 5 47.15 -59.04 -30.77
N ALA A 6 46.60 -58.79 -29.60
CA ALA A 6 45.30 -59.34 -29.21
C ALA A 6 44.24 -58.22 -29.31
N LYS A 7 43.16 -58.47 -30.09
CA LYS A 7 41.94 -57.63 -30.14
C LYS A 7 40.97 -58.20 -29.11
N LEU A 8 40.55 -57.38 -28.18
CA LEU A 8 39.40 -57.70 -27.29
C LEU A 8 38.21 -56.83 -27.78
N MET A 9 37.14 -57.42 -28.21
CA MET A 9 35.85 -56.77 -28.45
C MET A 9 35.09 -56.73 -27.12
N ALA A 10 34.73 -55.56 -26.65
CA ALA A 10 33.81 -55.37 -25.53
C ALA A 10 32.47 -54.89 -26.12
N GLY A 11 31.43 -55.69 -25.92
CA GLY A 11 30.05 -55.31 -26.30
C GLY A 11 29.48 -54.28 -25.33
N ILE A 12 28.89 -53.25 -25.86
CA ILE A 12 28.17 -52.21 -25.14
C ILE A 12 26.71 -52.66 -24.99
N ILE A 13 26.29 -53.01 -23.80
CA ILE A 13 24.88 -53.20 -23.50
C ILE A 13 24.30 -51.82 -23.14
N SER A 14 23.49 -51.26 -24.04
CA SER A 14 22.68 -50.07 -23.75
C SER A 14 21.45 -50.45 -22.97
N ILE A 15 21.45 -50.12 -21.66
CA ILE A 15 20.23 -50.15 -20.84
C ILE A 15 19.53 -48.83 -21.03
N GLY A 16 18.49 -48.80 -21.83
CA GLY A 16 17.58 -47.67 -21.98
C GLY A 16 16.72 -47.51 -20.75
N ILE A 17 16.94 -46.49 -19.94
CA ILE A 17 16.03 -46.07 -18.88
C ILE A 17 15.02 -45.12 -19.53
N PRO A 18 13.72 -45.37 -19.49
CA PRO A 18 12.73 -44.39 -19.92
C PRO A 18 12.65 -43.29 -18.86
N PHE A 19 13.15 -42.13 -19.21
CA PHE A 19 12.98 -40.91 -18.41
C PHE A 19 11.57 -40.36 -18.71
N SER A 20 10.58 -40.77 -17.89
CA SER A 20 9.25 -40.14 -17.90
C SER A 20 9.36 -38.74 -17.33
N TYR A 21 9.38 -37.74 -18.17
CA TYR A 21 9.08 -36.36 -17.78
C TYR A 21 7.56 -36.28 -17.50
N ALA A 22 7.18 -36.45 -16.25
CA ALA A 22 5.90 -35.95 -15.80
C ALA A 22 6.02 -34.44 -15.72
N GLN A 23 5.51 -33.73 -16.75
CA GLN A 23 5.27 -32.30 -16.68
C GLN A 23 4.11 -32.07 -15.70
N ASP A 24 4.46 -31.85 -14.44
CA ASP A 24 3.52 -31.31 -13.48
C ASP A 24 3.40 -29.78 -13.71
N GLY A 25 2.66 -29.42 -14.75
CA GLY A 25 2.37 -28.04 -15.11
C GLY A 25 1.32 -27.37 -14.21
N SER A 26 0.74 -28.09 -13.25
CA SER A 26 -0.36 -27.57 -12.44
C SER A 26 0.09 -26.72 -11.25
N VAL A 27 1.30 -26.98 -10.72
CA VAL A 27 1.81 -26.26 -9.52
C VAL A 27 2.25 -24.83 -9.85
N ILE A 28 2.77 -24.57 -11.04
CA ILE A 28 3.26 -23.23 -11.43
C ILE A 28 2.09 -22.27 -11.70
N HIS A 29 0.96 -22.78 -12.23
CA HIS A 29 -0.20 -21.95 -12.51
C HIS A 29 -0.99 -21.55 -11.25
N GLN A 30 -1.03 -22.40 -10.21
CA GLN A 30 -1.71 -22.04 -8.95
C GLN A 30 -0.94 -20.98 -8.16
N THR A 31 0.39 -21.09 -8.06
CA THR A 31 1.21 -20.11 -7.34
C THR A 31 1.24 -18.76 -8.03
N ALA A 32 1.20 -18.71 -9.37
CA ALA A 32 1.13 -17.46 -10.12
C ALA A 32 -0.25 -16.78 -9.98
N SER A 33 -1.34 -17.56 -9.93
CA SER A 33 -2.69 -17.04 -9.76
C SER A 33 -2.92 -16.47 -8.35
N GLU A 34 -2.39 -17.14 -7.29
CA GLU A 34 -2.47 -16.63 -5.92
C GLU A 34 -1.57 -15.41 -5.71
N ALA A 35 -0.41 -15.34 -6.35
CA ALA A 35 0.47 -14.18 -6.30
C ALA A 35 -0.16 -12.95 -6.98
N VAL A 36 -0.91 -13.14 -8.07
CA VAL A 36 -1.62 -12.05 -8.76
C VAL A 36 -2.77 -11.49 -7.94
N GLN A 37 -3.45 -12.31 -7.12
CA GLN A 37 -4.56 -11.87 -6.27
C GLN A 37 -4.11 -10.98 -5.10
N ASN A 38 -2.83 -11.00 -4.74
CA ASN A 38 -2.25 -10.18 -3.66
C ASN A 38 -1.40 -9.01 -4.15
N LEU A 39 -1.35 -8.76 -5.45
CA LEU A 39 -0.68 -7.58 -5.98
C LEU A 39 -1.58 -6.34 -5.81
N PRO A 40 -0.98 -5.17 -5.46
CA PRO A 40 -1.73 -3.92 -5.46
C PRO A 40 -2.36 -3.69 -6.83
N THR A 41 -3.66 -3.49 -6.86
CA THR A 41 -4.41 -3.21 -8.12
C THR A 41 -4.21 -1.79 -8.60
N GLU A 42 -3.72 -0.91 -7.71
CA GLU A 42 -3.45 0.49 -8.05
C GLU A 42 -1.97 0.70 -8.33
N SER A 43 -1.67 1.38 -9.42
CA SER A 43 -0.31 1.71 -9.86
C SER A 43 0.41 2.74 -8.99
N GLY A 44 -0.16 3.11 -7.84
CA GLY A 44 0.44 3.86 -6.72
C GLY A 44 0.87 5.31 -6.98
N GLN A 45 0.95 5.75 -8.22
CA GLN A 45 1.51 7.05 -8.58
C GLN A 45 0.64 7.88 -9.53
N SER A 46 -0.45 7.34 -10.01
CA SER A 46 -1.25 8.04 -11.00
C SER A 46 -2.43 8.76 -10.34
N ALA A 47 -2.22 10.04 -9.99
CA ALA A 47 -3.33 10.91 -9.62
C ALA A 47 -4.43 10.90 -10.69
N PHE A 48 -4.05 10.76 -11.96
CA PHE A 48 -5.00 10.63 -13.07
C PHE A 48 -5.78 9.31 -13.01
N ALA A 49 -5.17 8.20 -12.63
CA ALA A 49 -5.88 6.93 -12.49
C ALA A 49 -6.93 6.99 -11.36
N ALA A 50 -6.56 7.56 -10.21
CA ALA A 50 -7.48 7.78 -9.11
C ALA A 50 -8.63 8.73 -9.49
N ILE A 51 -8.33 9.82 -10.19
CA ILE A 51 -9.35 10.75 -10.68
C ILE A 51 -10.25 10.07 -11.71
N HIS A 52 -9.68 9.30 -12.63
CA HIS A 52 -10.44 8.59 -13.67
C HIS A 52 -11.44 7.61 -13.06
N GLU A 53 -11.00 6.77 -12.13
CA GLU A 53 -11.88 5.83 -11.42
C GLU A 53 -13.06 6.56 -10.74
N ILE A 54 -12.78 7.67 -10.06
CA ILE A 54 -13.83 8.46 -9.41
C ILE A 54 -14.79 9.09 -10.43
N VAL A 55 -14.29 9.59 -11.55
CA VAL A 55 -15.12 10.14 -12.63
C VAL A 55 -16.03 9.07 -13.22
N GLU A 56 -15.52 7.86 -13.51
CA GLU A 56 -16.32 6.74 -13.96
C GLU A 56 -17.43 6.37 -12.96
N MET A 57 -17.10 6.34 -11.65
CA MET A 57 -18.11 6.11 -10.60
C MET A 57 -19.20 7.18 -10.57
N LEU A 58 -18.81 8.47 -10.76
CA LEU A 58 -19.76 9.58 -10.80
C LEU A 58 -20.66 9.51 -12.04
N GLU A 59 -20.13 9.13 -13.19
CA GLU A 59 -20.88 8.97 -14.45
C GLU A 59 -21.84 7.77 -14.39
N ALA A 60 -21.43 6.67 -13.76
CA ALA A 60 -22.27 5.49 -13.59
C ALA A 60 -23.45 5.71 -12.63
N ASP A 61 -23.31 6.62 -11.66
CA ASP A 61 -24.38 6.93 -10.71
C ASP A 61 -25.35 7.98 -11.27
N ARG A 62 -26.52 7.53 -11.73
CA ARG A 62 -27.58 8.41 -12.27
C ARG A 62 -28.10 9.49 -11.29
N LYS A 63 -27.74 9.38 -9.99
CA LYS A 63 -28.10 10.36 -8.95
C LYS A 63 -27.02 11.40 -8.73
N THR A 64 -25.94 11.39 -9.50
CA THR A 64 -24.85 12.37 -9.37
C THR A 64 -25.38 13.78 -9.65
N ASP A 65 -25.24 14.64 -8.65
CA ASP A 65 -25.51 16.08 -8.77
C ASP A 65 -24.27 16.79 -9.32
N TRP A 66 -24.20 16.91 -10.64
CA TRP A 66 -23.06 17.51 -11.34
C TRP A 66 -22.80 18.99 -10.97
N SER A 67 -23.80 19.69 -10.40
CA SER A 67 -23.60 21.06 -9.92
C SER A 67 -22.73 21.14 -8.65
N LYS A 68 -22.57 20.03 -7.95
CA LYS A 68 -21.77 19.93 -6.72
C LYS A 68 -20.43 19.23 -6.92
N VAL A 69 -20.24 18.55 -8.04
CA VAL A 69 -19.01 17.82 -8.32
C VAL A 69 -17.82 18.77 -8.32
N ASN A 70 -16.80 18.42 -7.55
CA ASN A 70 -15.58 19.20 -7.39
C ASN A 70 -14.33 18.30 -7.48
N VAL A 71 -13.90 18.01 -8.69
CA VAL A 71 -12.69 17.20 -8.96
C VAL A 71 -11.41 17.93 -8.54
N ASP A 72 -11.41 19.27 -8.51
CA ASP A 72 -10.26 20.03 -8.02
C ASP A 72 -10.01 19.83 -6.53
N ALA A 73 -11.05 19.65 -5.72
CA ALA A 73 -10.90 19.26 -4.31
C ALA A 73 -10.23 17.88 -4.16
N LEU A 74 -10.64 16.90 -4.97
CA LEU A 74 -9.98 15.60 -5.03
C LEU A 74 -8.50 15.74 -5.48
N ARG A 75 -8.25 16.51 -6.54
CA ARG A 75 -6.89 16.79 -7.01
C ARG A 75 -6.01 17.40 -5.90
N GLN A 76 -6.52 18.37 -5.15
CA GLN A 76 -5.77 18.99 -4.05
C GLN A 76 -5.45 17.95 -2.96
N HIS A 77 -6.40 17.10 -2.63
CA HIS A 77 -6.18 16.02 -1.66
C HIS A 77 -5.09 15.04 -2.12
N LEU A 78 -5.08 14.66 -3.41
CA LEU A 78 -4.04 13.80 -3.97
C LEU A 78 -2.65 14.48 -3.94
N ILE A 79 -2.59 15.81 -4.12
CA ILE A 79 -1.35 16.58 -3.93
C ILE A 79 -0.91 16.52 -2.47
N ASP A 80 -1.82 16.68 -1.51
CA ASP A 80 -1.52 16.61 -0.08
C ASP A 80 -1.01 15.23 0.32
N MET A 81 -1.62 14.16 -0.19
CA MET A 81 -1.14 12.78 -0.01
C MET A 81 0.29 12.62 -0.53
N ASN A 82 0.57 13.11 -1.73
CA ASN A 82 1.90 13.06 -2.35
C ASN A 82 2.93 13.85 -1.53
N ASN A 83 2.60 15.06 -1.10
CA ASN A 83 3.46 15.91 -0.27
C ASN A 83 3.80 15.21 1.06
N MET A 84 2.80 14.61 1.69
CA MET A 84 3.00 13.88 2.94
C MET A 84 3.83 12.62 2.75
N THR A 85 3.56 11.84 1.70
CA THR A 85 4.23 10.55 1.48
C THR A 85 5.68 10.70 1.06
N LEU A 86 5.99 11.69 0.21
CA LEU A 86 7.31 11.84 -0.41
C LEU A 86 8.22 12.88 0.26
N TYR A 87 7.64 13.91 0.89
CA TYR A 87 8.42 15.08 1.32
C TYR A 87 8.32 15.39 2.82
N ALA A 88 7.38 14.79 3.54
CA ALA A 88 7.31 14.97 4.98
C ALA A 88 8.45 14.23 5.68
N ARG A 89 9.01 14.85 6.72
CA ARG A 89 9.90 14.19 7.67
C ARG A 89 9.07 13.65 8.83
N ILE A 90 9.21 12.36 9.12
CA ILE A 90 8.48 11.69 10.21
C ILE A 90 9.49 11.16 11.22
N THR A 91 9.30 11.51 12.48
CA THR A 91 10.09 11.00 13.60
C THR A 91 9.18 10.32 14.62
N TYR A 92 9.70 9.31 15.29
CA TYR A 92 8.96 8.44 16.19
C TYR A 92 9.65 8.39 17.55
N GLU A 93 8.91 8.69 18.61
CA GLU A 93 9.35 8.57 19.99
C GLU A 93 8.47 7.58 20.74
N PRO A 94 9.05 6.60 21.45
CA PRO A 94 8.25 5.63 22.21
C PRO A 94 7.51 6.34 23.38
N ILE A 95 6.24 6.00 23.54
CA ILE A 95 5.47 6.31 24.75
C ILE A 95 4.89 5.01 25.33
N VAL A 96 4.25 5.09 26.48
CA VAL A 96 3.61 3.92 27.13
C VAL A 96 2.56 3.34 26.20
N ASN A 97 2.75 2.08 25.81
CA ASN A 97 1.89 1.34 24.87
C ASN A 97 1.67 2.04 23.52
N GLY A 98 2.61 2.90 23.07
CA GLY A 98 2.36 3.67 21.86
C GLY A 98 3.59 4.34 21.29
N GLN A 99 3.31 5.35 20.44
CA GLN A 99 4.31 6.23 19.85
C GLN A 99 3.79 7.67 19.82
N HIS A 100 4.67 8.60 20.15
CA HIS A 100 4.54 9.98 19.75
C HIS A 100 5.22 10.15 18.38
N ILE A 101 4.52 10.74 17.45
CA ILE A 101 4.96 10.88 16.05
C ILE A 101 4.93 12.36 15.72
N HIS A 102 6.11 12.92 15.39
CA HIS A 102 6.21 14.28 14.89
C HIS A 102 6.38 14.25 13.37
N VAL A 103 5.51 14.96 12.67
CA VAL A 103 5.50 15.06 11.21
C VAL A 103 5.78 16.51 10.83
N SER A 104 6.85 16.75 10.10
CA SER A 104 7.26 18.11 9.76
C SER A 104 7.59 18.30 8.28
N GLY A 105 7.43 19.53 7.84
CA GLY A 105 7.73 19.99 6.48
C GLY A 105 7.82 21.50 6.41
N LYS A 106 8.06 22.04 5.22
CA LYS A 106 8.12 23.49 4.96
C LYS A 106 7.12 23.86 3.87
N GLY A 107 6.58 25.08 3.94
CA GLY A 107 5.68 25.61 2.92
C GLY A 107 4.47 24.70 2.69
N GLU A 108 4.17 24.38 1.45
CA GLU A 108 3.05 23.52 1.05
C GLU A 108 3.09 22.14 1.70
N VAL A 109 4.29 21.57 1.96
CA VAL A 109 4.40 20.26 2.64
C VAL A 109 3.88 20.35 4.07
N ARG A 110 4.23 21.41 4.83
CA ARG A 110 3.68 21.65 6.17
C ARG A 110 2.16 21.76 6.12
N ASP A 111 1.64 22.53 5.18
CA ASP A 111 0.21 22.78 5.07
C ASP A 111 -0.56 21.52 4.68
N SER A 112 0.00 20.70 3.79
CA SER A 112 -0.50 19.37 3.45
C SER A 112 -0.51 18.44 4.65
N ILE A 113 0.58 18.40 5.44
CA ILE A 113 0.66 17.60 6.67
C ILE A 113 -0.48 17.97 7.63
N GLN A 114 -0.67 19.27 7.87
CA GLN A 114 -1.72 19.73 8.79
C GLN A 114 -3.12 19.37 8.30
N ARG A 115 -3.41 19.50 7.00
CA ARG A 115 -4.71 19.08 6.44
C ARG A 115 -4.89 17.58 6.57
N MET A 116 -3.92 16.80 6.10
CA MET A 116 -4.01 15.32 6.04
C MET A 116 -4.10 14.69 7.42
N VAL A 117 -3.20 15.05 8.34
CA VAL A 117 -3.15 14.44 9.68
C VAL A 117 -4.40 14.79 10.48
N MET A 118 -4.78 16.06 10.52
CA MET A 118 -5.95 16.49 11.30
C MET A 118 -7.23 15.85 10.78
N MET A 119 -7.41 15.80 9.46
CA MET A 119 -8.58 15.19 8.85
C MET A 119 -8.60 13.67 9.07
N HIS A 120 -7.47 12.99 8.84
CA HIS A 120 -7.39 11.55 9.01
C HIS A 120 -7.71 11.13 10.44
N VAL A 121 -7.12 11.79 11.45
CA VAL A 121 -7.38 11.48 12.86
C VAL A 121 -8.84 11.76 13.24
N ALA A 122 -9.45 12.82 12.69
CA ALA A 122 -10.86 13.11 12.92
C ALA A 122 -11.81 12.06 12.30
N MET A 123 -11.42 11.46 11.16
CA MET A 123 -12.26 10.49 10.43
C MET A 123 -12.04 9.03 10.86
N ALA A 124 -10.81 8.67 11.19
CA ALA A 124 -10.37 7.29 11.37
C ALA A 124 -9.31 7.12 12.46
N GLY A 125 -9.21 8.07 13.39
CA GLY A 125 -8.20 8.04 14.45
C GLY A 125 -8.36 6.91 15.47
N ASP A 126 -9.59 6.44 15.64
CA ASP A 126 -9.89 5.32 16.54
C ASP A 126 -10.26 4.09 15.75
N THR A 127 -9.50 3.02 15.97
CA THR A 127 -9.70 1.70 15.36
C THR A 127 -9.80 0.63 16.44
N THR A 128 -9.92 -0.63 16.03
CA THR A 128 -9.85 -1.78 16.96
C THR A 128 -8.43 -2.04 17.47
N ASP A 129 -7.41 -1.52 16.79
CA ASP A 129 -5.99 -1.76 17.08
C ASP A 129 -5.32 -0.64 17.88
N TRP A 130 -5.74 0.62 17.68
CA TRP A 130 -5.18 1.82 18.32
C TRP A 130 -6.15 2.99 18.38
N GLN A 131 -5.78 3.97 19.20
CA GLN A 131 -6.40 5.29 19.26
C GLN A 131 -5.38 6.35 18.87
N MET A 132 -5.80 7.36 18.11
CA MET A 132 -4.98 8.49 17.68
C MET A 132 -5.52 9.80 18.18
N LYS A 133 -4.59 10.68 18.59
CA LYS A 133 -4.87 12.10 18.86
C LYS A 133 -3.83 12.95 18.17
N ALA A 134 -4.24 13.97 17.47
CA ALA A 134 -3.34 14.88 16.77
C ALA A 134 -3.54 16.33 17.19
N VAL A 135 -2.45 17.08 17.15
CA VAL A 135 -2.44 18.53 17.30
C VAL A 135 -1.55 19.14 16.21
N ARG A 136 -1.88 20.37 15.79
CA ARG A 136 -1.04 21.12 14.85
C ARG A 136 0.24 21.58 15.55
N ALA A 137 1.37 21.42 14.86
CA ALA A 137 2.66 21.99 15.23
C ALA A 137 3.04 23.12 14.25
N PRO A 138 3.93 24.05 14.63
CA PRO A 138 4.34 25.17 13.75
C PRO A 138 4.90 24.73 12.41
N ASP A 139 5.53 23.57 12.35
CA ASP A 139 6.17 22.98 11.17
C ASP A 139 5.44 21.75 10.62
N GLY A 140 4.24 21.41 11.18
CA GLY A 140 3.46 20.25 10.76
C GLY A 140 2.41 19.80 11.76
N ALA A 141 2.55 18.59 12.29
CA ALA A 141 1.62 18.01 13.27
C ALA A 141 2.31 17.02 14.21
N ASP A 142 1.79 16.93 15.43
CA ASP A 142 2.12 15.90 16.41
C ASP A 142 0.96 14.93 16.56
N VAL A 143 1.27 13.62 16.55
CA VAL A 143 0.30 12.55 16.68
C VAL A 143 0.72 11.62 17.82
N ASN A 144 -0.17 11.42 18.80
CA ASN A 144 -0.03 10.38 19.80
C ASN A 144 -0.89 9.18 19.38
N VAL A 145 -0.26 8.02 19.24
CA VAL A 145 -0.92 6.75 18.93
C VAL A 145 -0.72 5.80 20.09
N VAL A 146 -1.82 5.30 20.66
CA VAL A 146 -1.82 4.32 21.74
C VAL A 146 -2.48 3.04 21.27
N ALA A 147 -1.75 1.94 21.33
CA ALA A 147 -2.24 0.62 20.95
C ALA A 147 -3.19 0.04 22.00
N ILE A 148 -4.24 -0.64 21.56
CA ILE A 148 -5.24 -1.29 22.41
C ILE A 148 -4.76 -2.68 22.86
N SER A 149 -3.86 -3.30 22.08
CA SER A 149 -3.34 -4.65 22.35
C SER A 149 -1.85 -4.78 22.03
N PRO A 150 -1.16 -5.82 22.55
CA PRO A 150 0.22 -6.09 22.15
C PRO A 150 0.39 -6.35 20.64
N LEU A 151 -0.61 -6.93 19.99
CA LEU A 151 -0.61 -7.12 18.53
C LEU A 151 -0.78 -5.79 17.80
N GLY A 152 -1.70 -4.94 18.26
CA GLY A 152 -1.88 -3.57 17.76
C GLY A 152 -0.59 -2.74 17.85
N LEU A 153 0.15 -2.87 18.97
CA LEU A 153 1.45 -2.21 19.13
C LEU A 153 2.49 -2.67 18.10
N LYS A 154 2.55 -3.97 17.81
CA LYS A 154 3.45 -4.51 16.79
C LYS A 154 3.05 -4.03 15.39
N LYS A 155 1.76 -4.08 15.07
CA LYS A 155 1.19 -3.64 13.80
C LYS A 155 1.45 -2.15 13.57
N MET A 156 1.13 -1.30 14.55
CA MET A 156 1.38 0.14 14.51
C MET A 156 2.86 0.47 14.22
N LYS A 157 3.80 -0.21 14.91
CA LYS A 157 5.24 -0.01 14.69
C LYS A 157 5.69 -0.46 13.29
N ALA A 158 5.10 -1.53 12.77
CA ALA A 158 5.43 -2.06 11.44
C ALA A 158 4.90 -1.16 10.32
N LEU A 159 3.69 -0.64 10.46
CA LEU A 159 3.04 0.22 9.46
C LEU A 159 3.60 1.64 9.46
N GLY A 160 4.03 2.15 10.61
CA GLY A 160 4.34 3.57 10.78
C GLY A 160 3.12 4.45 10.48
N LEU A 161 3.30 5.76 10.50
CA LEU A 161 2.18 6.70 10.28
C LEU A 161 1.55 6.53 8.90
N ILE A 162 2.36 6.42 7.85
CA ILE A 162 1.84 6.32 6.48
C ILE A 162 1.03 5.04 6.28
N GLY A 163 1.51 3.90 6.78
CA GLY A 163 0.77 2.64 6.70
C GLY A 163 -0.52 2.66 7.51
N MET A 164 -0.52 3.26 8.71
CA MET A 164 -1.73 3.43 9.51
C MET A 164 -2.76 4.33 8.82
N MET A 165 -2.31 5.40 8.16
CA MET A 165 -3.19 6.27 7.37
C MET A 165 -3.75 5.59 6.12
N ALA A 166 -3.01 4.66 5.53
CA ALA A 166 -3.44 3.92 4.35
C ALA A 166 -4.37 2.74 4.68
N GLU A 167 -4.51 2.37 5.96
CA GLU A 167 -5.31 1.21 6.37
C GLU A 167 -6.82 1.47 6.22
N GLY A 168 -7.52 0.47 5.67
CA GLY A 168 -8.98 0.47 5.57
C GLY A 168 -9.52 1.17 4.32
N VAL A 169 -10.86 1.10 4.18
CA VAL A 169 -11.58 1.61 3.00
C VAL A 169 -11.95 3.10 3.09
N HIS A 170 -11.54 3.78 4.15
CA HIS A 170 -11.94 5.18 4.36
C HIS A 170 -11.35 6.13 3.30
N HIS A 171 -10.17 5.86 2.76
CA HIS A 171 -9.58 6.66 1.69
C HIS A 171 -10.44 6.67 0.42
N ALA A 172 -10.84 5.51 -0.07
CA ALA A 172 -11.67 5.44 -1.27
C ALA A 172 -13.00 6.19 -1.08
N ARG A 173 -13.65 5.99 0.09
CA ARG A 173 -14.87 6.73 0.42
C ARG A 173 -14.63 8.24 0.50
N HIS A 174 -13.53 8.67 1.10
CA HIS A 174 -13.17 10.07 1.24
C HIS A 174 -12.94 10.73 -0.12
N HIS A 175 -12.26 10.08 -1.05
CA HIS A 175 -12.07 10.57 -2.42
C HIS A 175 -13.41 10.82 -3.12
N VAL A 176 -14.35 9.88 -3.01
CA VAL A 176 -15.71 10.05 -3.56
C VAL A 176 -16.45 11.22 -2.91
N MET A 177 -16.34 11.39 -1.59
CA MET A 177 -16.99 12.49 -0.86
C MET A 177 -16.41 13.85 -1.29
N LEU A 178 -15.09 13.98 -1.43
CA LEU A 178 -14.43 15.19 -1.93
C LEU A 178 -14.92 15.54 -3.34
N ALA A 179 -14.90 14.57 -4.25
CA ALA A 179 -15.33 14.79 -5.62
C ALA A 179 -16.80 15.13 -5.74
N ARG A 180 -17.68 14.62 -4.85
CA ARG A 180 -19.10 14.96 -4.79
C ARG A 180 -19.40 16.31 -4.13
N GLY A 181 -18.42 17.01 -3.60
CA GLY A 181 -18.62 18.26 -2.85
C GLY A 181 -19.47 18.07 -1.60
N SER A 182 -19.41 16.91 -0.96
CA SER A 182 -20.24 16.54 0.19
C SER A 182 -19.50 16.56 1.53
N MET A 183 -18.46 17.44 1.63
CA MET A 183 -17.70 17.69 2.86
C MET A 183 -17.98 19.05 3.43
#